data_341db93cc92207dbfb47a738daa9d163
#
_entry.id   341db93cc92207dbfb47a738daa9d163
#
_cell.length_a   1.000
_cell.length_b   1.000
_cell.length_c   1.000
_cell.angle_alpha   90.00
_cell.angle_beta   90.00
_cell.angle_gamma   90.00
#
_symmetry.space_group_name_H-M   'P 1'
#
loop_
_entity.id
_entity.type
_entity.pdbx_description
1 polymer ?
#
loop_
_entity_poly.entity_id
_entity_poly.type
_entity_poly.pdbx_seq_one_letter_code
_entity_poly.pdbx_strand_id
1 'polypeptide(L)'
;KVKEQHLELIPFSLDGLPLVPKPLNEHIDKWYKPTDEELKYFKISITSVAQTNEYVNTIDFLLKPIAEISARVFLDLRDNAVNHNCDKKEIETVVLNWLQNKDYQHSTLQNNNTNTYNLIKNYIEMALGKTKITLDYCIGQVWRHCQPTLYEAFSYANLKPEIIEDMIAQDERCKRYSYGPPIESMQQLLALVDAGILNLDFVNNPDIELEDNSWRLTN
;
A
#
# COMPACT_ATOMS: atom_id res chain seq x y z
N LYS A 1 -34.03 26.18 -22.23
CA LYS A 1 -32.62 26.38 -21.80
C LYS A 1 -32.46 25.61 -20.50
N VAL A 2 -31.83 24.44 -20.55
CA VAL A 2 -31.38 23.71 -19.34
C VAL A 2 -30.27 24.58 -18.75
N LYS A 3 -30.44 25.07 -17.51
CA LYS A 3 -29.34 25.70 -16.79
C LYS A 3 -28.26 24.62 -16.63
N GLU A 4 -27.06 24.86 -17.17
CA GLU A 4 -25.89 24.06 -16.83
C GLU A 4 -25.76 24.12 -15.30
N GLN A 5 -26.04 22.98 -14.64
CA GLN A 5 -25.75 22.81 -13.23
C GLN A 5 -24.27 22.46 -13.15
N HIS A 6 -23.50 23.32 -12.52
CA HIS A 6 -22.11 23.01 -12.21
C HIS A 6 -22.10 21.91 -11.14
N LEU A 7 -21.61 20.72 -11.48
CA LEU A 7 -21.41 19.61 -10.55
C LEU A 7 -19.97 19.69 -10.05
N GLU A 8 -19.82 19.77 -8.74
CA GLU A 8 -18.52 19.61 -8.07
C GLU A 8 -18.61 18.48 -7.05
N LEU A 9 -17.65 17.58 -7.08
CA LEU A 9 -17.51 16.48 -6.13
C LEU A 9 -16.30 16.77 -5.24
N ILE A 10 -16.50 16.71 -3.92
CA ILE A 10 -15.46 16.98 -2.93
C ILE A 10 -15.28 15.72 -2.07
N PRO A 11 -14.31 14.84 -2.40
CA PRO A 11 -14.00 13.68 -1.59
C PRO A 11 -13.15 14.07 -0.39
N PHE A 12 -13.29 13.32 0.70
CA PHE A 12 -12.41 13.43 1.87
C PHE A 12 -12.17 12.05 2.50
N SER A 13 -11.06 11.92 3.20
CA SER A 13 -10.64 10.70 3.89
C SER A 13 -9.80 11.04 5.12
N LEU A 14 -9.46 10.07 5.93
CA LEU A 14 -8.70 10.29 7.17
C LEU A 14 -7.22 10.64 6.94
N ASP A 15 -6.63 10.25 5.80
CA ASP A 15 -5.20 10.41 5.54
C ASP A 15 -4.86 10.98 4.17
N GLY A 16 -5.87 11.26 3.35
CA GLY A 16 -5.70 11.80 2.00
C GLY A 16 -4.96 10.87 1.02
N LEU A 17 -4.67 9.64 1.43
CA LEU A 17 -3.88 8.72 0.64
C LEU A 17 -4.77 7.90 -0.32
N PRO A 18 -4.49 7.91 -1.63
CA PRO A 18 -5.28 7.16 -2.59
C PRO A 18 -5.02 5.65 -2.47
N LEU A 19 -6.00 4.85 -2.90
CA LEU A 19 -5.76 3.44 -3.18
C LEU A 19 -4.77 3.31 -4.35
N VAL A 20 -3.94 2.26 -4.30
CA VAL A 20 -2.85 2.04 -5.26
C VAL A 20 -3.29 1.01 -6.29
N PRO A 21 -3.30 1.33 -7.60
CA PRO A 21 -3.76 0.41 -8.63
C PRO A 21 -2.84 -0.83 -8.73
N LYS A 22 -3.45 -1.97 -9.05
CA LYS A 22 -2.72 -3.21 -9.35
C LYS A 22 -1.96 -3.08 -10.65
N PRO A 23 -0.87 -3.86 -10.86
CA PRO A 23 -0.20 -3.95 -12.14
C PRO A 23 -1.16 -4.23 -13.30
N LEU A 24 -0.92 -3.60 -14.45
CA LEU A 24 -1.80 -3.62 -15.63
C LEU A 24 -2.14 -5.04 -16.09
N ASN A 25 -1.17 -5.93 -16.05
CA ASN A 25 -1.30 -7.27 -16.61
C ASN A 25 -0.39 -8.26 -15.87
N GLU A 26 -0.59 -9.53 -16.17
CA GLU A 26 0.14 -10.64 -15.57
C GLU A 26 1.67 -10.57 -15.81
N HIS A 27 2.11 -9.97 -16.92
CA HIS A 27 3.54 -9.83 -17.22
C HIS A 27 4.23 -8.89 -16.22
N ILE A 28 3.62 -7.73 -15.92
CA ILE A 28 4.14 -6.78 -14.94
C ILE A 28 3.93 -7.33 -13.52
N ASP A 29 2.79 -7.98 -13.26
CA ASP A 29 2.46 -8.55 -11.97
C ASP A 29 3.49 -9.61 -11.50
N LYS A 30 4.05 -10.38 -12.44
CA LYS A 30 5.11 -11.37 -12.15
C LYS A 30 6.38 -10.75 -11.57
N TRP A 31 6.64 -9.47 -11.77
CA TRP A 31 7.80 -8.77 -11.19
C TRP A 31 7.77 -8.79 -9.66
N TYR A 32 6.59 -8.84 -9.06
CA TYR A 32 6.38 -8.75 -7.61
C TYR A 32 6.11 -10.09 -6.94
N LYS A 33 6.09 -11.16 -7.73
CA LYS A 33 5.70 -12.47 -7.21
C LYS A 33 6.82 -13.09 -6.38
N PRO A 34 6.52 -13.49 -5.12
CA PRO A 34 7.42 -14.33 -4.35
C PRO A 34 7.64 -15.69 -5.01
N THR A 35 8.77 -16.33 -4.73
CA THR A 35 8.98 -17.73 -5.13
C THR A 35 8.17 -18.69 -4.24
N ASP A 36 8.01 -19.93 -4.69
CA ASP A 36 7.29 -20.94 -3.90
C ASP A 36 8.02 -21.25 -2.57
N GLU A 37 9.37 -21.20 -2.57
CA GLU A 37 10.19 -21.35 -1.37
C GLU A 37 9.98 -20.18 -0.39
N GLU A 38 9.91 -18.96 -0.89
CA GLU A 38 9.64 -17.77 -0.07
C GLU A 38 8.22 -17.83 0.53
N LEU A 39 7.22 -18.23 -0.23
CA LEU A 39 5.85 -18.41 0.28
C LEU A 39 5.79 -19.53 1.33
N LYS A 40 6.52 -20.62 1.10
CA LYS A 40 6.63 -21.71 2.09
C LYS A 40 7.31 -21.22 3.37
N TYR A 41 8.41 -20.49 3.27
CA TYR A 41 9.09 -19.90 4.42
C TYR A 41 8.17 -18.94 5.17
N PHE A 42 7.48 -18.05 4.46
CA PHE A 42 6.49 -17.14 5.03
C PHE A 42 5.38 -17.88 5.79
N LYS A 43 4.83 -18.93 5.20
CA LYS A 43 3.82 -19.76 5.86
C LYS A 43 4.36 -20.41 7.15
N ILE A 44 5.57 -20.99 7.11
CA ILE A 44 6.20 -21.62 8.25
C ILE A 44 6.45 -20.61 9.38
N SER A 45 6.88 -19.39 9.08
CA SER A 45 7.14 -18.35 10.09
C SER A 45 5.88 -18.02 10.90
N ILE A 46 4.71 -18.02 10.26
CA ILE A 46 3.42 -17.77 10.93
C ILE A 46 2.94 -19.01 11.68
N THR A 47 2.93 -20.16 11.03
CA THR A 47 2.37 -21.40 11.61
C THR A 47 3.21 -21.93 12.77
N SER A 48 4.53 -21.75 12.76
CA SER A 48 5.38 -22.15 13.87
C SER A 48 5.03 -21.41 15.15
N VAL A 49 4.82 -20.08 15.06
CA VAL A 49 4.40 -19.27 16.20
C VAL A 49 2.99 -19.64 16.68
N ALA A 50 2.07 -19.91 15.75
CA ALA A 50 0.69 -20.27 16.08
C ALA A 50 0.56 -21.65 16.75
N GLN A 51 1.52 -22.56 16.51
CA GLN A 51 1.46 -23.95 17.00
C GLN A 51 2.28 -24.21 18.28
N THR A 52 3.31 -23.40 18.54
CA THR A 52 4.27 -23.70 19.60
C THR A 52 3.84 -23.28 20.99
N ASN A 53 2.74 -22.57 21.17
CA ASN A 53 2.35 -21.90 22.42
C ASN A 53 3.47 -21.00 23.00
N GLU A 54 4.47 -20.66 22.19
CA GLU A 54 5.53 -19.74 22.59
C GLU A 54 4.97 -18.35 22.79
N TYR A 55 5.51 -17.68 23.81
CA TYR A 55 5.08 -16.34 24.17
C TYR A 55 5.69 -15.34 23.16
N VAL A 56 4.92 -14.94 22.14
CA VAL A 56 5.33 -13.93 21.17
C VAL A 56 4.81 -12.57 21.60
N ASN A 57 5.67 -11.55 21.59
CA ASN A 57 5.34 -10.19 22.01
C ASN A 57 5.36 -9.18 20.86
N THR A 58 5.75 -9.60 19.64
CA THR A 58 5.81 -8.74 18.45
C THR A 58 5.35 -9.53 17.23
N ILE A 59 5.03 -8.82 16.15
CA ILE A 59 4.71 -9.42 14.84
C ILE A 59 5.94 -9.59 13.95
N ASP A 60 7.14 -9.65 14.51
CA ASP A 60 8.38 -9.81 13.75
C ASP A 60 8.40 -11.05 12.87
N PHE A 61 7.75 -12.14 13.32
CA PHE A 61 7.59 -13.37 12.55
C PHE A 61 6.83 -13.18 11.24
N LEU A 62 6.01 -12.12 11.14
CA LEU A 62 5.32 -11.68 9.93
C LEU A 62 6.16 -10.68 9.15
N LEU A 63 6.72 -9.66 9.83
CA LEU A 63 7.37 -8.53 9.17
C LEU A 63 8.72 -8.90 8.55
N LYS A 64 9.53 -9.74 9.22
CA LYS A 64 10.86 -10.14 8.72
C LYS A 64 10.81 -10.89 7.39
N PRO A 65 9.99 -11.94 7.21
CA PRO A 65 9.86 -12.60 5.91
C PRO A 65 9.36 -11.65 4.81
N ILE A 66 8.41 -10.76 5.11
CA ILE A 66 7.96 -9.74 4.16
C ILE A 66 9.11 -8.80 3.77
N ALA A 67 9.94 -8.40 4.73
CA ALA A 67 11.09 -7.53 4.43
C ALA A 67 12.12 -8.23 3.54
N GLU A 68 12.46 -9.48 3.83
CA GLU A 68 13.40 -10.29 3.04
C GLU A 68 12.91 -10.51 1.59
N ILE A 69 11.62 -10.85 1.43
CA ILE A 69 10.98 -11.06 0.12
C ILE A 69 10.93 -9.74 -0.65
N SER A 70 10.47 -8.66 -0.01
CA SER A 70 10.35 -7.35 -0.65
C SER A 70 11.70 -6.80 -1.08
N ALA A 71 12.75 -6.98 -0.26
CA ALA A 71 14.10 -6.56 -0.61
C ALA A 71 14.64 -7.33 -1.83
N ARG A 72 14.47 -8.65 -1.89
CA ARG A 72 14.86 -9.45 -3.05
C ARG A 72 14.09 -9.00 -4.29
N VAL A 73 12.75 -8.89 -4.21
CA VAL A 73 11.90 -8.47 -5.34
C VAL A 73 12.31 -7.09 -5.84
N PHE A 74 12.52 -6.12 -4.93
CA PHE A 74 12.90 -4.77 -5.31
C PHE A 74 14.26 -4.71 -6.03
N LEU A 75 15.24 -5.46 -5.54
CA LEU A 75 16.56 -5.54 -6.18
C LEU A 75 16.50 -6.24 -7.55
N ASP A 76 15.63 -7.23 -7.72
CA ASP A 76 15.43 -7.90 -9.01
C ASP A 76 14.81 -6.99 -10.07
N LEU A 77 14.14 -5.89 -9.69
CA LEU A 77 13.65 -4.87 -10.62
C LEU A 77 14.79 -4.11 -11.33
N ARG A 78 16.00 -4.07 -10.75
CA ARG A 78 17.19 -3.42 -11.30
C ARG A 78 16.90 -1.98 -11.75
N ASP A 79 17.14 -1.67 -13.01
CA ASP A 79 16.93 -0.34 -13.59
C ASP A 79 15.48 0.15 -13.52
N ASN A 80 14.51 -0.75 -13.29
CA ASN A 80 13.12 -0.40 -13.07
C ASN A 80 12.83 0.07 -11.64
N ALA A 81 13.77 -0.09 -10.70
CA ALA A 81 13.63 0.40 -9.33
C ALA A 81 14.19 1.81 -9.16
N VAL A 82 13.57 2.58 -8.25
CA VAL A 82 14.12 3.87 -7.80
C VAL A 82 15.32 3.60 -6.91
N ASN A 83 16.47 4.28 -7.17
CA ASN A 83 17.69 4.19 -6.34
C ASN A 83 18.12 2.74 -6.03
N HIS A 84 18.24 1.91 -7.06
CA HIS A 84 18.53 0.48 -6.97
C HIS A 84 19.96 0.13 -6.50
N ASN A 85 20.81 1.09 -6.15
CA ASN A 85 22.20 0.88 -5.73
C ASN A 85 22.35 0.52 -4.24
N CYS A 86 21.26 0.37 -3.50
CA CYS A 86 21.26 -0.09 -2.12
C CYS A 86 21.55 -1.59 -2.03
N ASP A 87 22.22 -2.02 -0.96
CA ASP A 87 22.39 -3.45 -0.71
C ASP A 87 21.10 -4.09 -0.12
N LYS A 88 21.04 -5.43 -0.13
CA LYS A 88 19.86 -6.16 0.34
C LYS A 88 19.51 -5.85 1.80
N LYS A 89 20.52 -5.78 2.67
CA LYS A 89 20.32 -5.55 4.10
C LYS A 89 19.82 -4.13 4.39
N GLU A 90 20.30 -3.16 3.61
CA GLU A 90 19.79 -1.79 3.67
C GLU A 90 18.31 -1.76 3.30
N ILE A 91 17.92 -2.38 2.19
CA ILE A 91 16.50 -2.43 1.76
C ILE A 91 15.63 -3.17 2.78
N GLU A 92 16.08 -4.31 3.33
CA GLU A 92 15.35 -5.02 4.41
C GLU A 92 15.10 -4.08 5.61
N THR A 93 16.10 -3.29 6.01
CA THR A 93 15.96 -2.32 7.09
C THR A 93 14.95 -1.22 6.75
N VAL A 94 14.99 -0.71 5.53
CA VAL A 94 14.03 0.29 5.05
C VAL A 94 12.61 -0.27 5.07
N VAL A 95 12.42 -1.51 4.60
CA VAL A 95 11.10 -2.18 4.60
C VAL A 95 10.57 -2.32 6.03
N LEU A 96 11.39 -2.81 6.97
CA LEU A 96 10.98 -2.97 8.38
C LEU A 96 10.58 -1.62 8.99
N ASN A 97 11.40 -0.58 8.80
CA ASN A 97 11.08 0.75 9.29
C ASN A 97 9.78 1.29 8.69
N TRP A 98 9.56 1.11 7.39
CA TRP A 98 8.35 1.56 6.73
C TRP A 98 7.11 0.78 7.21
N LEU A 99 7.22 -0.53 7.43
CA LEU A 99 6.13 -1.35 7.98
C LEU A 99 5.77 -0.97 9.42
N GLN A 100 6.72 -0.51 10.22
CA GLN A 100 6.53 -0.14 11.63
C GLN A 100 6.17 1.33 11.84
N ASN A 101 6.59 2.22 10.92
CA ASN A 101 6.37 3.66 11.04
C ASN A 101 5.81 4.24 9.73
N LYS A 102 4.55 4.70 9.77
CA LYS A 102 3.87 5.29 8.59
C LYS A 102 4.52 6.57 8.07
N ASP A 103 5.24 7.30 8.93
CA ASP A 103 5.86 8.58 8.60
C ASP A 103 7.34 8.42 8.19
N TYR A 104 7.84 7.17 8.15
CA TYR A 104 9.20 6.88 7.74
C TYR A 104 9.45 7.29 6.29
N GLN A 105 10.58 7.99 6.07
CA GLN A 105 10.99 8.50 4.76
C GLN A 105 12.33 7.88 4.36
N HIS A 106 12.44 7.51 3.10
CA HIS A 106 13.68 7.08 2.47
C HIS A 106 13.66 7.39 0.99
N SER A 107 14.82 7.53 0.36
CA SER A 107 14.94 7.89 -1.06
C SER A 107 14.39 6.83 -2.04
N THR A 108 14.15 5.62 -1.57
CA THR A 108 13.52 4.52 -2.35
C THR A 108 11.99 4.50 -2.24
N LEU A 109 11.42 5.25 -1.30
CA LEU A 109 9.98 5.32 -1.04
C LEU A 109 9.34 6.48 -1.81
N GLN A 110 8.03 6.41 -2.01
CA GLN A 110 7.25 7.54 -2.48
C GLN A 110 7.31 8.69 -1.47
N ASN A 111 7.56 9.90 -1.96
CA ASN A 111 7.63 11.08 -1.10
C ASN A 111 6.23 11.43 -0.57
N ASN A 112 6.06 11.47 0.76
CA ASN A 112 4.79 11.77 1.44
C ASN A 112 4.31 13.22 1.25
N ASN A 113 5.20 14.15 0.84
CA ASN A 113 4.83 15.53 0.53
C ASN A 113 4.26 15.72 -0.89
N THR A 114 4.13 14.64 -1.66
CA THR A 114 3.53 14.68 -2.99
C THR A 114 2.02 14.88 -2.84
N ASN A 115 1.45 15.87 -3.55
CA ASN A 115 0.00 16.08 -3.54
C ASN A 115 -0.75 14.86 -4.10
N THR A 116 -2.01 14.70 -3.71
CA THR A 116 -2.83 13.52 -4.02
C THR A 116 -2.97 13.27 -5.51
N TYR A 117 -3.13 14.30 -6.35
CA TYR A 117 -3.20 14.15 -7.80
C TYR A 117 -1.92 13.51 -8.38
N ASN A 118 -0.76 14.07 -8.03
CA ASN A 118 0.52 13.54 -8.49
C ASN A 118 0.82 12.16 -7.90
N LEU A 119 0.38 11.89 -6.69
CA LEU A 119 0.51 10.57 -6.06
C LEU A 119 -0.26 9.50 -6.85
N ILE A 120 -1.51 9.78 -7.19
CA ILE A 120 -2.34 8.89 -8.04
C ILE A 120 -1.67 8.68 -9.39
N LYS A 121 -1.21 9.76 -10.03
CA LYS A 121 -0.54 9.69 -11.33
C LYS A 121 0.71 8.81 -11.27
N ASN A 122 1.56 8.99 -10.26
CA ASN A 122 2.77 8.19 -10.08
C ASN A 122 2.44 6.70 -9.92
N TYR A 123 1.44 6.35 -9.12
CA TYR A 123 1.03 4.95 -8.94
C TYR A 123 0.43 4.35 -10.22
N ILE A 124 -0.32 5.12 -11.00
CA ILE A 124 -0.79 4.67 -12.33
C ILE A 124 0.40 4.37 -13.25
N GLU A 125 1.40 5.26 -13.33
CA GLU A 125 2.57 5.06 -14.18
C GLU A 125 3.41 3.84 -13.73
N MET A 126 3.54 3.59 -12.42
CA MET A 126 4.17 2.38 -11.88
C MET A 126 3.38 1.13 -12.24
N ALA A 127 2.05 1.15 -12.08
CA ALA A 127 1.19 0.02 -12.44
C ALA A 127 1.22 -0.31 -13.94
N LEU A 128 1.44 0.70 -14.78
CA LEU A 128 1.65 0.56 -16.23
C LEU A 128 3.06 0.09 -16.61
N GLY A 129 4.01 0.04 -15.67
CA GLY A 129 5.42 -0.24 -15.93
C GLY A 129 6.13 0.87 -16.74
N LYS A 130 5.63 2.11 -16.70
CA LYS A 130 6.13 3.26 -17.47
C LYS A 130 7.12 4.13 -16.71
N THR A 131 7.22 3.96 -15.40
CA THR A 131 8.15 4.71 -14.56
C THR A 131 8.86 3.76 -13.58
N LYS A 132 9.89 4.29 -12.91
CA LYS A 132 10.61 3.53 -11.89
C LYS A 132 9.71 3.23 -10.71
N ILE A 133 9.84 2.01 -10.21
CA ILE A 133 9.05 1.47 -9.10
C ILE A 133 9.64 1.93 -7.77
N THR A 134 8.81 2.49 -6.91
CA THR A 134 9.19 2.80 -5.53
C THR A 134 9.07 1.58 -4.63
N LEU A 135 9.82 1.57 -3.53
CA LEU A 135 9.86 0.42 -2.63
C LEU A 135 8.51 0.18 -1.95
N ASP A 136 7.77 1.23 -1.56
CA ASP A 136 6.43 1.10 -0.97
C ASP A 136 5.43 0.43 -1.93
N TYR A 137 5.46 0.79 -3.23
CA TYR A 137 4.66 0.09 -4.24
C TYR A 137 5.06 -1.39 -4.33
N CYS A 138 6.36 -1.69 -4.36
CA CYS A 138 6.88 -3.05 -4.38
C CYS A 138 6.42 -3.85 -3.15
N ILE A 139 6.58 -3.31 -1.93
CA ILE A 139 6.14 -3.95 -0.68
C ILE A 139 4.65 -4.28 -0.75
N GLY A 140 3.83 -3.33 -1.19
CA GLY A 140 2.39 -3.51 -1.31
C GLY A 140 1.99 -4.63 -2.27
N GLN A 141 2.68 -4.76 -3.42
CA GLN A 141 2.41 -5.85 -4.36
C GLN A 141 2.93 -7.21 -3.83
N VAL A 142 4.08 -7.24 -3.15
CA VAL A 142 4.56 -8.45 -2.45
C VAL A 142 3.56 -8.86 -1.37
N TRP A 143 3.08 -7.92 -0.56
CA TRP A 143 2.05 -8.17 0.45
C TRP A 143 0.82 -8.82 -0.18
N ARG A 144 0.31 -8.27 -1.29
CA ARG A 144 -0.84 -8.83 -2.02
C ARG A 144 -0.64 -10.28 -2.43
N HIS A 145 0.55 -10.64 -2.89
CA HIS A 145 0.88 -12.02 -3.24
C HIS A 145 1.02 -12.94 -2.02
N CYS A 146 1.46 -12.42 -0.88
CA CYS A 146 1.55 -13.16 0.39
C CYS A 146 0.20 -13.30 1.12
N GLN A 147 -0.75 -12.43 0.84
CA GLN A 147 -2.03 -12.32 1.58
C GLN A 147 -2.85 -13.62 1.64
N PRO A 148 -3.01 -14.42 0.55
CA PRO A 148 -3.69 -15.71 0.64
C PRO A 148 -3.01 -16.66 1.63
N THR A 149 -1.67 -16.70 1.63
CA THR A 149 -0.88 -17.51 2.56
C THR A 149 -1.00 -17.02 4.00
N LEU A 150 -1.01 -15.69 4.19
CA LEU A 150 -1.24 -15.07 5.49
C LEU A 150 -2.61 -15.49 6.06
N TYR A 151 -3.68 -15.37 5.29
CA TYR A 151 -5.03 -15.69 5.75
C TYR A 151 -5.19 -17.17 6.05
N GLU A 152 -4.61 -18.06 5.23
CA GLU A 152 -4.61 -19.49 5.48
C GLU A 152 -3.85 -19.85 6.77
N ALA A 153 -2.65 -19.29 6.95
CA ALA A 153 -1.80 -19.57 8.09
C ALA A 153 -2.30 -18.95 9.39
N PHE A 154 -2.96 -17.78 9.30
CA PHE A 154 -3.50 -17.06 10.44
C PHE A 154 -4.86 -17.57 10.90
N SER A 155 -5.66 -18.16 10.00
CA SER A 155 -6.94 -18.76 10.35
C SER A 155 -6.71 -19.86 11.39
N TYR A 156 -7.43 -19.77 12.51
CA TYR A 156 -7.29 -20.68 13.65
C TYR A 156 -5.96 -20.57 14.43
N ALA A 157 -5.17 -19.53 14.21
CA ALA A 157 -3.96 -19.29 15.00
C ALA A 157 -4.31 -19.01 16.46
N ASN A 158 -3.64 -19.72 17.39
CA ASN A 158 -3.82 -19.48 18.82
C ASN A 158 -2.82 -18.43 19.31
N LEU A 159 -3.04 -17.17 18.90
CA LEU A 159 -2.22 -16.03 19.27
C LEU A 159 -2.91 -15.16 20.32
N LYS A 160 -2.13 -14.36 21.05
CA LYS A 160 -2.69 -13.37 21.98
C LYS A 160 -3.49 -12.31 21.24
N PRO A 161 -4.54 -11.74 21.88
CA PRO A 161 -5.35 -10.68 21.28
C PRO A 161 -4.53 -9.51 20.77
N GLU A 162 -3.51 -9.06 21.53
CA GLU A 162 -2.64 -7.92 21.17
C GLU A 162 -1.86 -8.20 19.88
N ILE A 163 -1.36 -9.41 19.70
CA ILE A 163 -0.66 -9.84 18.46
C ILE A 163 -1.63 -9.90 17.29
N ILE A 164 -2.86 -10.35 17.53
CA ILE A 164 -3.91 -10.38 16.51
C ILE A 164 -4.26 -8.95 16.07
N GLU A 165 -4.41 -8.02 17.01
CA GLU A 165 -4.68 -6.61 16.75
C GLU A 165 -3.56 -5.97 15.92
N ASP A 166 -2.29 -6.21 16.27
CA ASP A 166 -1.13 -5.71 15.52
C ASP A 166 -1.08 -6.27 14.09
N MET A 167 -1.39 -7.56 13.91
CA MET A 167 -1.46 -8.20 12.59
C MET A 167 -2.59 -7.62 11.74
N ILE A 168 -3.77 -7.40 12.32
CA ILE A 168 -4.91 -6.77 11.64
C ILE A 168 -4.56 -5.34 11.26
N ALA A 169 -3.98 -4.55 12.15
CA ALA A 169 -3.57 -3.19 11.88
C ALA A 169 -2.54 -3.12 10.73
N GLN A 170 -1.61 -4.07 10.69
CA GLN A 170 -0.64 -4.17 9.61
C GLN A 170 -1.28 -4.55 8.26
N ASP A 171 -2.23 -5.49 8.25
CA ASP A 171 -2.97 -5.87 7.04
C ASP A 171 -3.83 -4.69 6.54
N GLU A 172 -4.56 -4.00 7.43
CA GLU A 172 -5.34 -2.81 7.08
C GLU A 172 -4.47 -1.73 6.44
N ARG A 173 -3.28 -1.47 6.97
CA ARG A 173 -2.33 -0.52 6.39
C ARG A 173 -1.90 -0.91 4.97
N CYS A 174 -1.71 -2.20 4.72
CA CYS A 174 -1.29 -2.71 3.41
C CYS A 174 -2.45 -2.85 2.41
N LYS A 175 -3.72 -2.82 2.87
CA LYS A 175 -4.90 -2.96 1.99
C LYS A 175 -4.97 -1.91 0.89
N ARG A 176 -4.51 -0.69 1.13
CA ARG A 176 -4.48 0.34 0.07
C ARG A 176 -3.71 -0.09 -1.18
N TYR A 177 -2.73 -0.99 -1.04
CA TYR A 177 -1.95 -1.57 -2.13
C TYR A 177 -2.53 -2.89 -2.64
N SER A 178 -3.01 -3.77 -1.75
CA SER A 178 -3.46 -5.12 -2.10
C SER A 178 -4.88 -5.17 -2.67
N TYR A 179 -5.74 -4.23 -2.28
CA TYR A 179 -7.12 -4.09 -2.77
C TYR A 179 -7.29 -2.96 -3.79
N GLY A 180 -6.20 -2.57 -4.44
CA GLY A 180 -6.19 -1.47 -5.39
C GLY A 180 -7.19 -1.61 -6.54
N PRO A 181 -7.77 -0.49 -6.99
CA PRO A 181 -8.73 -0.46 -8.09
C PRO A 181 -8.06 -0.78 -9.44
N PRO A 182 -8.84 -1.05 -10.49
CA PRO A 182 -8.35 -1.08 -11.86
C PRO A 182 -7.71 0.25 -12.26
N ILE A 183 -6.69 0.21 -13.12
CA ILE A 183 -6.00 1.41 -13.60
C ILE A 183 -6.98 2.38 -14.29
N GLU A 184 -7.93 1.85 -15.06
CA GLU A 184 -8.94 2.63 -15.78
C GLU A 184 -9.78 3.47 -14.81
N SER A 185 -10.14 2.94 -13.65
CA SER A 185 -10.89 3.68 -12.63
C SER A 185 -10.07 4.84 -12.06
N MET A 186 -8.77 4.64 -11.85
CA MET A 186 -7.88 5.70 -11.38
C MET A 186 -7.64 6.77 -12.44
N GLN A 187 -7.55 6.37 -13.72
CA GLN A 187 -7.46 7.31 -14.84
C GLN A 187 -8.73 8.14 -15.00
N GLN A 188 -9.91 7.53 -14.83
CA GLN A 188 -11.20 8.24 -14.83
C GLN A 188 -11.27 9.25 -13.69
N LEU A 189 -10.77 8.89 -12.50
CA LEU A 189 -10.71 9.80 -11.36
C LEU A 189 -9.84 11.04 -11.68
N LEU A 190 -8.64 10.86 -12.26
CA LEU A 190 -7.81 11.99 -12.69
C LEU A 190 -8.49 12.81 -13.80
N ALA A 191 -9.17 12.17 -14.74
CA ALA A 191 -9.91 12.90 -15.78
C ALA A 191 -11.04 13.77 -15.19
N LEU A 192 -11.70 13.36 -14.11
CA LEU A 192 -12.68 14.17 -13.40
C LEU A 192 -12.03 15.37 -12.69
N VAL A 193 -10.82 15.20 -12.16
CA VAL A 193 -10.04 16.32 -11.58
C VAL A 193 -9.66 17.31 -12.69
N ASP A 194 -9.12 16.82 -13.82
CA ASP A 194 -8.72 17.64 -14.96
C ASP A 194 -9.90 18.40 -15.58
N ALA A 195 -11.10 17.82 -15.52
CA ALA A 195 -12.35 18.47 -15.96
C ALA A 195 -12.92 19.46 -14.94
N GLY A 196 -12.30 19.65 -13.78
CA GLY A 196 -12.80 20.52 -12.69
C GLY A 196 -14.09 20.02 -12.04
N ILE A 197 -14.41 18.73 -12.16
CA ILE A 197 -15.58 18.09 -11.55
C ILE A 197 -15.23 17.54 -10.16
N LEU A 198 -14.01 16.99 -9.99
CA LEU A 198 -13.53 16.44 -8.74
C LEU A 198 -12.47 17.37 -8.13
N ASN A 199 -12.77 17.88 -6.93
CA ASN A 199 -11.87 18.76 -6.19
C ASN A 199 -11.17 17.95 -5.08
N LEU A 200 -9.84 17.87 -5.12
CA LEU A 200 -9.03 17.12 -4.15
C LEU A 200 -8.49 17.98 -2.99
N ASP A 201 -8.87 19.25 -2.89
CA ASP A 201 -8.32 20.17 -1.88
C ASP A 201 -8.63 19.72 -0.44
N PHE A 202 -9.77 19.05 -0.24
CA PHE A 202 -10.24 18.60 1.07
C PHE A 202 -10.03 17.10 1.31
N VAL A 203 -9.18 16.44 0.54
CA VAL A 203 -9.04 14.97 0.61
C VAL A 203 -8.37 14.49 1.90
N ASN A 204 -7.58 15.32 2.58
CA ASN A 204 -6.78 14.93 3.75
C ASN A 204 -7.40 15.44 5.06
N ASN A 205 -8.27 14.64 5.65
CA ASN A 205 -8.86 14.83 6.98
C ASN A 205 -9.28 16.28 7.29
N PRO A 206 -10.15 16.90 6.46
CA PRO A 206 -10.62 18.26 6.73
C PRO A 206 -11.45 18.30 8.02
N ASP A 207 -11.47 19.44 8.67
CA ASP A 207 -12.48 19.70 9.69
C ASP A 207 -13.85 19.79 9.03
N ILE A 208 -14.83 19.04 9.61
CA ILE A 208 -16.18 18.93 9.05
C ILE A 208 -17.19 19.47 10.06
N GLU A 209 -17.86 20.56 9.72
CA GLU A 209 -18.90 21.18 10.51
C GLU A 209 -20.26 21.09 9.80
N LEU A 210 -21.32 20.76 10.57
CA LEU A 210 -22.69 20.82 10.08
C LEU A 210 -23.23 22.24 10.27
N GLU A 211 -23.60 22.88 9.18
CA GLU A 211 -24.31 24.17 9.18
C GLU A 211 -25.75 23.95 8.69
N ASP A 212 -26.72 24.58 9.27
CA ASP A 212 -28.16 24.50 8.99
C ASP A 212 -28.61 23.42 7.98
N ASN A 213 -28.25 23.54 6.70
CA ASN A 213 -28.58 22.57 5.64
C ASN A 213 -27.37 22.20 4.75
N SER A 214 -26.15 22.43 5.22
CA SER A 214 -24.91 22.19 4.47
C SER A 214 -23.78 21.70 5.36
N TRP A 215 -22.73 21.20 4.73
CA TRP A 215 -21.49 20.84 5.40
C TRP A 215 -20.40 21.87 5.04
N ARG A 216 -19.70 22.34 6.06
CA ARG A 216 -18.48 23.14 5.85
C ARG A 216 -17.27 22.23 6.00
N LEU A 217 -16.39 22.27 5.01
CA LEU A 217 -15.07 21.61 5.04
C LEU A 217 -13.99 22.70 5.13
N THR A 218 -13.05 22.54 6.08
CA THR A 218 -11.89 23.43 6.27
C THR A 218 -10.62 22.61 6.45
N ASN A 219 -9.49 23.07 5.86
CA ASN A 219 -8.16 22.46 6.00
C ASN A 219 -7.35 23.23 7.04
#